data_3a94bd68a23a20ec0349634b3bad4ce8
#
_entry.id   3a94bd68a23a20ec0349634b3bad4ce8
#
_cell.length_a   1.000
_cell.length_b   1.000
_cell.length_c   1.000
_cell.angle_alpha   90.00
_cell.angle_beta   90.00
_cell.angle_gamma   90.00
#
_symmetry.space_group_name_H-M   'P 1'
#
loop_
_entity.id
_entity.type
_entity.pdbx_description
1 polymer ?
#
loop_
_entity_poly.entity_id
_entity_poly.type
_entity_poly.pdbx_seq_one_letter_code
_entity_poly.pdbx_strand_id
1 'polypeptide(L)'
;MRSYLILALRYLKKQRVTSILILIAVILSTMMTAVIGQSVGILSAMRQQQAVTIGGSRYASFVQMSEEQVTAIRSDPRISYAGISSAAGTVEINRVLKLGLTEYFDGSLDAYPAVKRLKEGRLPEKAMEIALPEDVLKYLGFDGKPGDRITLSVSKALRHGIETSSYDYTADFTL
;
A
#
# COMPACT_ATOMS: atom_id res chain seq x y z
N MET A 1 11.28 -55.12 -19.54
CA MET A 1 10.78 -53.74 -19.74
C MET A 1 10.94 -53.17 -21.16
N ARG A 2 11.99 -53.48 -21.90
CA ARG A 2 12.17 -53.04 -23.31
C ARG A 2 11.04 -53.47 -24.26
N SER A 3 10.43 -54.62 -24.05
CA SER A 3 9.39 -55.19 -24.96
C SER A 3 8.07 -54.36 -24.93
N TYR A 4 7.67 -53.86 -23.75
CA TYR A 4 6.45 -53.04 -23.60
C TYR A 4 6.58 -51.66 -24.25
N LEU A 5 7.74 -51.06 -24.17
CA LEU A 5 8.03 -49.76 -24.79
C LEU A 5 7.94 -49.86 -26.35
N ILE A 6 8.48 -50.96 -26.91
CA ILE A 6 8.43 -51.20 -28.37
C ILE A 6 6.98 -51.44 -28.83
N LEU A 7 6.20 -52.17 -28.03
CA LEU A 7 4.80 -52.41 -28.33
C LEU A 7 3.97 -51.10 -28.28
N ALA A 8 4.20 -50.28 -27.25
CA ALA A 8 3.57 -48.97 -27.12
C ALA A 8 3.91 -48.03 -28.29
N LEU A 9 5.16 -48.00 -28.71
CA LEU A 9 5.59 -47.20 -29.87
C LEU A 9 4.98 -47.67 -31.18
N ARG A 10 4.78 -49.00 -31.38
CA ARG A 10 4.08 -49.53 -32.55
C ARG A 10 2.60 -49.16 -32.54
N TYR A 11 1.94 -49.18 -31.37
CA TYR A 11 0.53 -48.75 -31.23
C TYR A 11 0.37 -47.27 -31.52
N LEU A 12 1.24 -46.42 -30.99
CA LEU A 12 1.27 -44.97 -31.25
C LEU A 12 1.45 -44.68 -32.77
N LYS A 13 2.29 -45.44 -33.45
CA LYS A 13 2.50 -45.30 -34.90
C LYS A 13 1.28 -45.73 -35.73
N LYS A 14 0.52 -46.70 -35.25
CA LYS A 14 -0.67 -47.24 -35.96
C LYS A 14 -1.88 -46.33 -35.79
N GLN A 15 -2.01 -45.62 -34.65
CA GLN A 15 -3.12 -44.71 -34.36
C GLN A 15 -2.63 -43.24 -34.24
N ARG A 16 -2.10 -42.73 -35.35
CA ARG A 16 -1.45 -41.39 -35.38
C ARG A 16 -2.37 -40.27 -34.90
N VAL A 17 -3.64 -40.25 -35.32
CA VAL A 17 -4.60 -39.20 -34.96
C VAL A 17 -4.88 -39.20 -33.45
N THR A 18 -5.16 -40.37 -32.86
CA THR A 18 -5.40 -40.49 -31.41
C THR A 18 -4.17 -40.11 -30.59
N SER A 19 -3.00 -40.51 -31.05
CA SER A 19 -1.73 -40.18 -30.37
C SER A 19 -1.44 -38.66 -30.37
N ILE A 20 -1.70 -38.00 -31.50
CA ILE A 20 -1.56 -36.53 -31.60
C ILE A 20 -2.59 -35.84 -30.68
N LEU A 21 -3.83 -36.28 -30.64
CA LEU A 21 -4.87 -35.73 -29.77
C LEU A 21 -4.47 -35.86 -28.28
N ILE A 22 -3.98 -37.03 -27.86
CA ILE A 22 -3.52 -37.25 -26.49
C ILE A 22 -2.32 -36.32 -26.16
N LEU A 23 -1.37 -36.20 -27.09
CA LEU A 23 -0.21 -35.32 -26.90
C LEU A 23 -0.65 -33.87 -26.72
N ILE A 24 -1.54 -33.37 -27.55
CA ILE A 24 -2.10 -32.03 -27.46
C ILE A 24 -2.84 -31.86 -26.13
N ALA A 25 -3.65 -32.80 -25.69
CA ALA A 25 -4.37 -32.76 -24.44
C ALA A 25 -3.42 -32.66 -23.23
N VAL A 26 -2.32 -33.44 -23.22
CA VAL A 26 -1.30 -33.39 -22.17
C VAL A 26 -0.57 -32.05 -22.16
N ILE A 27 -0.20 -31.55 -23.34
CA ILE A 27 0.46 -30.24 -23.45
C ILE A 27 -0.46 -29.13 -22.93
N LEU A 28 -1.71 -29.10 -23.36
CA LEU A 28 -2.67 -28.11 -22.90
C LEU A 28 -2.92 -28.19 -21.39
N SER A 29 -3.05 -29.39 -20.84
CA SER A 29 -3.23 -29.59 -19.40
C SER A 29 -2.01 -29.11 -18.60
N THR A 30 -0.80 -29.41 -19.05
CA THR A 30 0.43 -28.96 -18.37
C THR A 30 0.61 -27.45 -18.48
N MET A 31 0.32 -26.85 -19.64
CA MET A 31 0.35 -25.40 -19.81
C MET A 31 -0.66 -24.70 -18.90
N MET A 32 -1.88 -25.22 -18.81
CA MET A 32 -2.92 -24.64 -17.95
C MET A 32 -2.51 -24.68 -16.48
N THR A 33 -1.96 -25.79 -16.02
CA THR A 33 -1.44 -25.91 -14.64
C THR A 33 -0.30 -24.94 -14.36
N ALA A 34 0.62 -24.78 -15.29
CA ALA A 34 1.74 -23.85 -15.17
C ALA A 34 1.26 -22.39 -15.11
N VAL A 35 0.32 -22.00 -15.97
CA VAL A 35 -0.26 -20.63 -16.00
C VAL A 35 -0.98 -20.33 -14.68
N ILE A 36 -1.79 -21.26 -14.17
CA ILE A 36 -2.48 -21.07 -12.88
C ILE A 36 -1.46 -20.89 -11.75
N GLY A 37 -0.44 -21.75 -11.68
CA GLY A 37 0.58 -21.68 -10.64
C GLY A 37 1.35 -20.35 -10.65
N GLN A 38 1.73 -19.87 -11.83
CA GLN A 38 2.40 -18.57 -11.98
C GLN A 38 1.46 -17.40 -11.61
N SER A 39 0.19 -17.47 -12.01
CA SER A 39 -0.79 -16.42 -11.71
C SER A 39 -1.01 -16.24 -10.20
N VAL A 40 -1.06 -17.33 -9.44
CA VAL A 40 -1.17 -17.29 -7.97
C VAL A 40 0.07 -16.64 -7.35
N GLY A 41 1.27 -16.97 -7.85
CA GLY A 41 2.53 -16.36 -7.38
C GLY A 41 2.57 -14.85 -7.63
N ILE A 42 2.22 -14.41 -8.82
CA ILE A 42 2.17 -12.99 -9.19
C ILE A 42 1.14 -12.24 -8.33
N LEU A 43 -0.07 -12.81 -8.16
CA LEU A 43 -1.11 -12.18 -7.36
C LEU A 43 -0.71 -12.05 -5.89
N SER A 44 -0.04 -13.04 -5.33
CA SER A 44 0.49 -13.00 -3.97
C SER A 44 1.55 -11.92 -3.81
N ALA A 45 2.50 -11.82 -4.74
CA ALA A 45 3.52 -10.78 -4.74
C ALA A 45 2.92 -9.38 -4.88
N MET A 46 1.94 -9.19 -5.76
CA MET A 46 1.24 -7.92 -5.92
C MET A 46 0.49 -7.50 -4.64
N ARG A 47 -0.20 -8.44 -3.98
CA ARG A 47 -0.88 -8.16 -2.70
C ARG A 47 0.10 -7.75 -1.61
N GLN A 48 1.24 -8.43 -1.51
CA GLN A 48 2.27 -8.07 -0.55
C GLN A 48 2.83 -6.68 -0.84
N GLN A 49 3.11 -6.37 -2.10
CA GLN A 49 3.59 -5.05 -2.50
C GLN A 49 2.56 -3.95 -2.23
N GLN A 50 1.28 -4.20 -2.52
CA GLN A 50 0.20 -3.28 -2.19
C GLN A 50 0.07 -3.05 -0.68
N ALA A 51 0.16 -4.12 0.13
CA ALA A 51 0.11 -4.00 1.58
C ALA A 51 1.24 -3.12 2.13
N VAL A 52 2.47 -3.30 1.63
CA VAL A 52 3.63 -2.44 2.00
C VAL A 52 3.46 -1.01 1.50
N THR A 53 2.90 -0.82 0.30
CA THR A 53 2.71 0.52 -0.28
C THR A 53 1.65 1.32 0.49
N ILE A 54 0.55 0.70 0.87
CA ILE A 54 -0.57 1.35 1.57
C ILE A 54 -0.35 1.37 3.08
N GLY A 55 0.00 0.22 3.66
CA GLY A 55 0.17 0.03 5.09
C GLY A 55 1.54 0.42 5.65
N GLY A 56 2.52 0.65 4.77
CA GLY A 56 3.91 0.84 5.15
C GLY A 56 4.64 -0.47 5.49
N SER A 57 5.95 -0.40 5.63
CA SER A 57 6.82 -1.54 5.96
C SER A 57 6.94 -1.81 7.46
N ARG A 58 5.98 -1.35 8.26
CA ARG A 58 5.99 -1.51 9.71
C ARG A 58 5.59 -2.93 10.13
N TYR A 59 6.19 -3.42 11.21
CA TYR A 59 5.85 -4.71 11.81
C TYR A 59 4.57 -4.62 12.66
N ALA A 60 4.43 -3.55 13.45
CA ALA A 60 3.27 -3.30 14.29
C ALA A 60 2.95 -1.81 14.36
N SER A 61 1.71 -1.49 14.69
CA SER A 61 1.25 -0.13 14.93
C SER A 61 0.40 -0.11 16.18
N PHE A 62 0.74 0.79 17.08
CA PHE A 62 -0.01 1.02 18.30
C PHE A 62 -0.67 2.39 18.21
N VAL A 63 -1.87 2.51 18.71
CA VAL A 63 -2.66 3.75 18.68
C VAL A 63 -2.94 4.24 20.09
N GLN A 64 -3.05 5.56 20.25
CA GLN A 64 -3.41 6.21 21.52
C GLN A 64 -2.43 5.87 22.65
N MET A 65 -1.14 5.83 22.36
CA MET A 65 -0.10 5.59 23.37
C MET A 65 0.20 6.85 24.18
N SER A 66 0.44 6.68 25.48
CA SER A 66 1.01 7.72 26.32
C SER A 66 2.49 7.93 26.02
N GLU A 67 3.03 9.07 26.40
CA GLU A 67 4.46 9.40 26.24
C GLU A 67 5.36 8.40 26.97
N GLU A 68 4.94 7.92 28.13
CA GLU A 68 5.66 6.89 28.90
C GLU A 68 5.73 5.57 28.15
N GLN A 69 4.61 5.15 27.53
CA GLN A 69 4.56 3.91 26.73
C GLN A 69 5.43 4.01 25.46
N VAL A 70 5.44 5.18 24.81
CA VAL A 70 6.31 5.43 23.66
C VAL A 70 7.78 5.33 24.07
N THR A 71 8.15 5.92 25.21
CA THR A 71 9.50 5.87 25.76
C THR A 71 9.90 4.43 26.11
N ALA A 72 8.99 3.67 26.71
CA ALA A 72 9.23 2.25 27.02
C ALA A 72 9.49 1.40 25.77
N ILE A 73 8.72 1.62 24.68
CA ILE A 73 8.93 0.94 23.40
C ILE A 73 10.28 1.32 22.80
N ARG A 74 10.64 2.59 22.80
CA ARG A 74 11.91 3.06 22.23
C ARG A 74 13.14 2.53 22.98
N SER A 75 13.01 2.31 24.27
CA SER A 75 14.09 1.76 25.12
C SER A 75 14.22 0.24 25.07
N ASP A 76 13.28 -0.48 24.43
CA ASP A 76 13.34 -1.95 24.35
C ASP A 76 14.41 -2.38 23.32
N PRO A 77 15.46 -3.13 23.73
CA PRO A 77 16.57 -3.51 22.87
C PRO A 77 16.16 -4.46 21.71
N ARG A 78 14.96 -5.02 21.77
CA ARG A 78 14.41 -5.88 20.70
C ARG A 78 13.83 -5.07 19.54
N ILE A 79 13.60 -3.76 19.75
CA ILE A 79 13.01 -2.84 18.77
C ILE A 79 14.12 -2.06 18.13
N SER A 80 14.39 -2.32 16.86
CA SER A 80 15.43 -1.63 16.10
C SER A 80 15.03 -0.21 15.70
N TYR A 81 13.73 0.05 15.58
CA TYR A 81 13.22 1.33 15.12
C TYR A 81 11.76 1.54 15.54
N ALA A 82 11.45 2.70 16.08
CA ALA A 82 10.12 3.15 16.42
C ALA A 82 9.90 4.59 15.94
N GLY A 83 9.03 4.77 14.97
CA GLY A 83 8.60 6.09 14.48
C GLY A 83 7.23 6.47 15.04
N ILE A 84 6.95 7.75 15.09
CA ILE A 84 5.67 8.30 15.54
C ILE A 84 4.95 8.95 14.37
N SER A 85 3.63 8.75 14.29
CA SER A 85 2.77 9.52 13.41
C SER A 85 1.56 10.04 14.19
N SER A 86 1.10 11.23 13.86
CA SER A 86 -0.06 11.87 14.45
C SER A 86 -1.10 12.19 13.39
N ALA A 87 -2.37 11.89 13.65
CA ALA A 87 -3.46 12.33 12.80
C ALA A 87 -3.73 13.82 13.07
N ALA A 88 -3.38 14.69 12.13
CA ALA A 88 -3.65 16.12 12.23
C ALA A 88 -5.14 16.44 12.05
N GLY A 89 -5.83 15.66 11.23
CA GLY A 89 -7.27 15.81 11.02
C GLY A 89 -7.72 15.19 9.70
N THR A 90 -8.92 15.54 9.28
CA THR A 90 -9.52 15.08 8.03
C THR A 90 -10.06 16.27 7.26
N VAL A 91 -9.76 16.34 5.97
CA VAL A 91 -10.32 17.31 5.03
C VAL A 91 -11.42 16.62 4.24
N GLU A 92 -12.61 17.19 4.21
CA GLU A 92 -13.69 16.72 3.36
C GLU A 92 -13.59 17.39 1.99
N ILE A 93 -13.26 16.60 0.96
CA ILE A 93 -13.14 17.08 -0.42
C ILE A 93 -14.52 17.15 -1.07
N ASN A 94 -15.33 16.12 -0.82
CA ASN A 94 -16.73 16.06 -1.23
C ASN A 94 -17.49 15.10 -0.30
N ARG A 95 -18.80 14.90 -0.54
CA ARG A 95 -19.65 14.04 0.30
C ARG A 95 -19.16 12.60 0.46
N VAL A 96 -18.30 12.13 -0.42
CA VAL A 96 -17.81 10.73 -0.48
C VAL A 96 -16.34 10.64 -0.11
N LEU A 97 -15.54 11.63 -0.49
CA LEU A 97 -14.08 11.60 -0.38
C LEU A 97 -13.62 12.46 0.79
N LYS A 98 -12.97 11.80 1.76
CA LYS A 98 -12.30 12.44 2.90
C LYS A 98 -10.82 12.12 2.86
N LEU A 99 -9.99 13.12 3.06
CA LEU A 99 -8.53 13.01 3.10
C LEU A 99 -8.06 13.10 4.54
N GLY A 100 -7.36 12.09 5.02
CA GLY A 100 -6.68 12.13 6.31
C GLY A 100 -5.36 12.87 6.21
N LEU A 101 -5.15 13.87 7.06
CA LEU A 101 -3.88 14.55 7.23
C LEU A 101 -3.07 13.85 8.32
N THR A 102 -1.84 13.47 8.01
CA THR A 102 -0.95 12.77 8.94
C THR A 102 0.38 13.48 9.02
N GLU A 103 0.81 13.73 10.22
CA GLU A 103 2.17 14.19 10.54
C GLU A 103 3.05 13.00 10.87
N TYR A 104 4.27 13.03 10.40
CA TYR A 104 5.28 12.00 10.61
C TYR A 104 6.47 12.57 11.37
N PHE A 105 6.84 11.92 12.46
CA PHE A 105 7.96 12.33 13.33
C PHE A 105 9.02 11.24 13.36
N ASP A 106 10.25 11.63 13.70
CA ASP A 106 11.36 10.72 13.98
C ASP A 106 11.60 9.68 12.87
N GLY A 107 11.53 10.12 11.61
CA GLY A 107 11.77 9.23 10.47
C GLY A 107 10.66 8.22 10.22
N SER A 108 9.50 8.29 10.90
CA SER A 108 8.37 7.37 10.68
C SER A 108 7.92 7.30 9.22
N LEU A 109 8.19 8.34 8.45
CA LEU A 109 7.96 8.39 7.01
C LEU A 109 8.78 7.33 6.24
N ASP A 110 9.88 6.84 6.81
CA ASP A 110 10.72 5.80 6.18
C ASP A 110 9.96 4.48 5.99
N ALA A 111 8.96 4.22 6.82
CA ALA A 111 8.07 3.09 6.67
C ALA A 111 7.15 3.19 5.44
N TYR A 112 7.04 4.37 4.82
CA TYR A 112 6.11 4.64 3.71
C TYR A 112 6.85 5.10 2.45
N PRO A 113 7.54 4.21 1.73
CA PRO A 113 8.37 4.58 0.57
C PRO A 113 7.56 5.22 -0.56
N ALA A 114 6.26 4.94 -0.65
CA ALA A 114 5.39 5.56 -1.65
C ALA A 114 5.15 7.06 -1.38
N VAL A 115 5.03 7.45 -0.10
CA VAL A 115 4.82 8.85 0.30
C VAL A 115 6.08 9.69 0.06
N LYS A 116 7.27 9.09 0.11
CA LYS A 116 8.54 9.78 -0.19
C LYS A 116 8.76 10.10 -1.67
N ARG A 117 7.99 9.49 -2.57
CA ARG A 117 8.12 9.74 -4.01
C ARG A 117 7.36 10.98 -4.40
N LEU A 118 8.03 12.12 -4.34
CA LEU A 118 7.48 13.37 -4.80
C LEU A 118 7.59 13.48 -6.33
N LYS A 119 6.59 14.11 -6.94
CA LYS A 119 6.62 14.50 -8.34
C LYS A 119 7.36 15.82 -8.52
N GLU A 120 7.09 16.76 -7.61
CA GLU A 120 7.67 18.11 -7.60
C GLU A 120 7.85 18.57 -6.15
N GLY A 121 8.73 19.55 -5.91
CA GLY A 121 8.94 20.16 -4.63
C GLY A 121 9.81 19.32 -3.67
N ARG A 122 9.59 19.50 -2.37
CA ARG A 122 10.25 18.79 -1.27
C ARG A 122 9.24 18.31 -0.23
N LEU A 123 9.63 17.42 0.64
CA LEU A 123 8.81 17.04 1.78
C LEU A 123 8.67 18.20 2.77
N PRO A 124 7.50 18.31 3.44
CA PRO A 124 7.30 19.28 4.51
C PRO A 124 8.35 19.15 5.61
N GLU A 125 8.95 20.26 6.01
CA GLU A 125 9.94 20.36 7.10
C GLU A 125 9.52 21.32 8.19
N LYS A 126 8.62 22.23 7.86
CA LYS A 126 8.14 23.28 8.78
C LYS A 126 6.67 23.10 9.09
N ALA A 127 6.25 23.67 10.21
CA ALA A 127 4.83 23.75 10.54
C ALA A 127 4.04 24.43 9.41
N MET A 128 2.84 23.95 9.15
CA MET A 128 1.94 24.44 8.12
C MET A 128 2.42 24.23 6.67
N GLU A 129 3.46 23.44 6.45
CA GLU A 129 3.77 22.90 5.12
C GLU A 129 3.04 21.59 4.93
N ILE A 130 2.57 21.32 3.70
CA ILE A 130 1.81 20.12 3.36
C ILE A 130 2.26 19.56 2.01
N ALA A 131 2.29 18.24 1.90
CA ALA A 131 2.43 17.55 0.61
C ALA A 131 1.12 16.86 0.27
N LEU A 132 0.60 17.14 -0.91
CA LEU A 132 -0.67 16.58 -1.39
C LEU A 132 -0.48 15.82 -2.70
N PRO A 133 -1.21 14.72 -2.92
CA PRO A 133 -1.26 14.06 -4.21
C PRO A 133 -1.87 14.97 -5.29
N GLU A 134 -1.36 14.88 -6.52
CA GLU A 134 -1.87 15.67 -7.66
C GLU A 134 -3.38 15.50 -7.87
N ASP A 135 -3.88 14.27 -7.69
CA ASP A 135 -5.31 14.01 -7.84
C ASP A 135 -6.15 14.76 -6.80
N VAL A 136 -5.64 14.91 -5.58
CA VAL A 136 -6.30 15.66 -4.51
C VAL A 136 -6.34 17.15 -4.85
N LEU A 137 -5.25 17.70 -5.37
CA LEU A 137 -5.21 19.10 -5.81
C LEU A 137 -6.27 19.38 -6.90
N LYS A 138 -6.40 18.48 -7.86
CA LYS A 138 -7.44 18.56 -8.91
C LYS A 138 -8.85 18.52 -8.32
N TYR A 139 -9.11 17.64 -7.35
CA TYR A 139 -10.42 17.57 -6.68
C TYR A 139 -10.73 18.81 -5.85
N LEU A 140 -9.71 19.46 -5.29
CA LEU A 140 -9.83 20.73 -4.57
C LEU A 140 -9.95 21.94 -5.51
N GLY A 141 -9.78 21.74 -6.82
CA GLY A 141 -9.76 22.81 -7.81
C GLY A 141 -8.56 23.76 -7.67
N PHE A 142 -7.44 23.23 -7.17
CA PHE A 142 -6.23 23.99 -6.90
C PHE A 142 -5.19 23.75 -8.00
N ASP A 143 -4.88 24.82 -8.76
CA ASP A 143 -3.91 24.82 -9.86
C ASP A 143 -2.55 25.44 -9.46
N GLY A 144 -2.30 25.58 -8.15
CA GLY A 144 -1.06 26.17 -7.63
C GLY A 144 0.16 25.26 -7.77
N LYS A 145 1.33 25.85 -7.55
CA LYS A 145 2.64 25.21 -7.60
C LYS A 145 3.21 25.02 -6.19
N PRO A 146 4.25 24.16 -6.02
CA PRO A 146 4.98 24.10 -4.77
C PRO A 146 5.44 25.48 -4.32
N GLY A 147 5.11 25.85 -3.08
CA GLY A 147 5.31 27.15 -2.47
C GLY A 147 4.05 28.04 -2.41
N ASP A 148 3.00 27.69 -3.11
CA ASP A 148 1.73 28.44 -3.04
C ASP A 148 0.94 28.05 -1.78
N ARG A 149 0.05 28.97 -1.35
CA ARG A 149 -0.79 28.73 -0.18
C ARG A 149 -2.11 28.09 -0.59
N ILE A 150 -2.52 27.11 0.19
CA ILE A 150 -3.82 26.45 0.09
C ILE A 150 -4.56 26.52 1.43
N THR A 151 -5.80 26.97 1.42
CA THR A 151 -6.64 27.02 2.61
C THR A 151 -7.48 25.74 2.69
N LEU A 152 -7.37 25.02 3.80
CA LEU A 152 -8.11 23.78 4.02
C LEU A 152 -8.98 23.88 5.28
N SER A 153 -10.21 23.39 5.17
CA SER A 153 -11.09 23.15 6.34
C SER A 153 -10.81 21.75 6.86
N VAL A 154 -10.29 21.67 8.06
CA VAL A 154 -9.85 20.44 8.69
C VAL A 154 -10.78 20.10 9.86
N SER A 155 -11.34 18.90 9.86
CA SER A 155 -12.09 18.34 10.97
C SER A 155 -11.18 17.43 11.78
N LYS A 156 -11.04 17.71 13.08
CA LYS A 156 -10.24 16.88 13.98
C LYS A 156 -11.15 16.20 15.00
N ALA A 157 -11.12 14.87 15.00
CA ALA A 157 -11.78 14.07 16.02
C ALA A 157 -10.85 13.90 17.22
N LEU A 158 -11.36 14.25 18.39
CA LEU A 158 -10.70 14.00 19.67
C LEU A 158 -11.42 12.86 20.36
N ARG A 159 -10.68 11.83 20.71
CA ARG A 159 -11.19 10.70 21.46
C ARG A 159 -10.69 10.75 22.89
N HIS A 160 -11.63 10.85 23.82
CA HIS A 160 -11.35 10.80 25.25
C HIS A 160 -12.10 9.62 25.88
N GLY A 161 -11.38 8.50 26.02
CA GLY A 161 -12.02 7.23 26.43
C GLY A 161 -13.05 6.73 25.40
N ILE A 162 -14.30 6.66 25.80
CA ILE A 162 -15.43 6.21 24.95
C ILE A 162 -16.04 7.40 24.19
N GLU A 163 -15.86 8.62 24.68
CA GLU A 163 -16.42 9.82 24.07
C GLU A 163 -15.58 10.29 22.89
N THR A 164 -16.26 10.67 21.83
CA THR A 164 -15.65 11.28 20.66
C THR A 164 -16.27 12.65 20.44
N SER A 165 -15.44 13.69 20.49
CA SER A 165 -15.80 15.05 20.09
C SER A 165 -15.07 15.40 18.80
N SER A 166 -15.64 16.26 17.99
CA SER A 166 -14.98 16.78 16.81
C SER A 166 -15.05 18.30 16.81
N TYR A 167 -14.03 18.94 16.29
CA TYR A 167 -14.02 20.36 16.02
C TYR A 167 -13.44 20.63 14.64
N ASP A 168 -13.97 21.65 13.99
CA ASP A 168 -13.58 22.08 12.67
C ASP A 168 -12.75 23.36 12.78
N TYR A 169 -11.70 23.45 12.03
CA TYR A 169 -10.88 24.66 11.92
C TYR A 169 -10.42 24.85 10.48
N THR A 170 -10.16 26.08 10.12
CA THR A 170 -9.62 26.43 8.81
C THR A 170 -8.19 26.90 8.97
N ALA A 171 -7.29 26.38 8.16
CA ALA A 171 -5.88 26.72 8.21
C ALA A 171 -5.29 26.88 6.80
N ASP A 172 -4.32 27.78 6.71
CA ASP A 172 -3.55 28.02 5.50
C ASP A 172 -2.27 27.20 5.54
N PHE A 173 -2.10 26.38 4.53
CA PHE A 173 -0.91 25.56 4.36
C PHE A 173 -0.11 26.04 3.16
N THR A 174 1.20 25.81 3.19
CA THR A 174 2.10 25.98 2.05
C THR A 174 2.34 24.62 1.40
N LEU A 175 2.06 24.51 0.10
CA LEU A 175 2.23 23.29 -0.67
C LEU A 175 3.69 22.96 -0.93
#